data_fb26bb147b6e6946928b98207d084e62
#
_entry.id   fb26bb147b6e6946928b98207d084e62
#
_cell.length_a   1.000
_cell.length_b   1.000
_cell.length_c   1.000
_cell.angle_alpha   90.00
_cell.angle_beta   90.00
_cell.angle_gamma   90.00
#
_symmetry.space_group_name_H-M   'P 1'
#
loop_
_entity.id
_entity.type
_entity.pdbx_description
1 polymer ?
#
loop_
_entity_poly.entity_id
_entity_poly.type
_entity_poly.pdbx_seq_one_letter_code
_entity_poly.pdbx_strand_id
1 'polypeptide(L)'
;MTEWAKQQVPLVQDTVFYPFSGPDFTTVYQLFPNAKRYVMVAMQNAGRPLDLGDLTATTTEQNLDLLTSAWKHYGTHGFFVTEYLDKYFYSTPSRIGASTFLTTFLNLHGFQVDRVVPIEVLPNGEVKELSADTEKWRSVRFNASKDGKQIVLDYLKIDLSNEGFAKSPENLELIRREVRQPVLFKAASHLPQNNNFSVIANEVLKNAPLVVQDETGIKYTALMDTYNVALYGKFVVAHHSFTSYHGDLAKGFAQRNDVKPLTFRFGYFKDGNYALIVALRK
;
A
#
# COMPACT_ATOMS: atom_id res chain seq x y z
N MET A 1 -2.34 -13.25 -10.20
CA MET A 1 -2.98 -12.59 -9.04
C MET A 1 -4.41 -12.13 -9.37
N THR A 2 -4.64 -11.39 -10.41
CA THR A 2 -5.97 -10.82 -10.77
C THR A 2 -7.08 -11.88 -10.91
N GLU A 3 -6.83 -12.98 -11.63
CA GLU A 3 -7.83 -14.05 -11.78
C GLU A 3 -8.14 -14.76 -10.46
N TRP A 4 -7.14 -14.95 -9.61
CA TRP A 4 -7.34 -15.46 -8.26
C TRP A 4 -8.19 -14.49 -7.41
N ALA A 5 -7.88 -13.20 -7.47
CA ALA A 5 -8.60 -12.18 -6.72
C ALA A 5 -10.10 -12.13 -7.11
N LYS A 6 -10.42 -12.21 -8.39
CA LYS A 6 -11.82 -12.27 -8.86
C LYS A 6 -12.63 -13.43 -8.28
N GLN A 7 -11.95 -14.54 -7.96
CA GLN A 7 -12.58 -15.75 -7.42
C GLN A 7 -12.61 -15.80 -5.89
N GLN A 8 -11.59 -15.26 -5.23
CA GLN A 8 -11.35 -15.47 -3.80
C GLN A 8 -11.56 -14.21 -2.94
N VAL A 9 -11.45 -13.03 -3.54
CA VAL A 9 -11.72 -11.76 -2.84
C VAL A 9 -13.19 -11.41 -3.07
N PRO A 10 -14.00 -11.24 -2.01
CA PRO A 10 -15.40 -10.85 -2.15
C PRO A 10 -15.55 -9.57 -2.98
N LEU A 11 -16.70 -9.41 -3.63
CA LEU A 11 -17.00 -8.23 -4.45
C LEU A 11 -16.70 -6.94 -3.70
N VAL A 12 -15.86 -6.15 -4.31
CA VAL A 12 -15.30 -4.95 -3.72
C VAL A 12 -16.14 -3.75 -4.11
N GLN A 13 -16.32 -2.88 -3.15
CA GLN A 13 -16.86 -1.54 -3.35
C GLN A 13 -15.93 -0.71 -4.24
N ASP A 14 -16.40 0.46 -4.64
CA ASP A 14 -15.69 1.34 -5.57
C ASP A 14 -14.33 1.86 -5.05
N THR A 15 -14.06 1.77 -3.75
CA THR A 15 -12.84 2.28 -3.10
C THR A 15 -12.11 1.18 -2.33
N VAL A 16 -10.77 1.23 -2.35
CA VAL A 16 -9.86 0.38 -1.56
C VAL A 16 -8.88 1.26 -0.80
N PHE A 17 -8.64 0.92 0.46
CA PHE A 17 -7.67 1.58 1.32
C PHE A 17 -6.43 0.71 1.52
N TYR A 18 -5.24 1.27 1.25
CA TYR A 18 -3.95 0.59 1.38
C TYR A 18 -2.99 1.39 2.25
N PRO A 19 -3.07 1.24 3.60
CA PRO A 19 -2.08 1.82 4.50
C PRO A 19 -0.74 1.09 4.41
N PHE A 20 0.35 1.78 4.68
CA PHE A 20 1.74 1.30 4.57
C PHE A 20 2.11 0.82 3.16
N SER A 21 1.51 1.41 2.13
CA SER A 21 1.58 0.92 0.76
C SER A 21 2.94 1.16 0.08
N GLY A 22 3.70 2.19 0.48
CA GLY A 22 4.68 2.74 -0.45
C GLY A 22 4.02 3.09 -1.79
N PRO A 23 4.75 3.15 -2.89
CA PRO A 23 4.19 3.38 -4.23
C PRO A 23 3.68 2.10 -4.91
N ASP A 24 3.33 1.02 -4.18
CA ASP A 24 2.95 -0.30 -4.74
C ASP A 24 1.53 -0.34 -5.31
N PHE A 25 1.26 0.43 -6.36
CA PHE A 25 -0.03 0.39 -7.06
C PHE A 25 -0.30 -0.97 -7.73
N THR A 26 0.73 -1.66 -8.19
CA THR A 26 0.57 -2.96 -8.87
C THR A 26 -0.18 -3.97 -8.03
N THR A 27 0.20 -4.12 -6.77
CA THR A 27 -0.45 -5.10 -5.89
C THR A 27 -1.92 -4.76 -5.64
N VAL A 28 -2.22 -3.51 -5.27
CA VAL A 28 -3.60 -3.14 -4.97
C VAL A 28 -4.49 -3.21 -6.21
N TYR A 29 -4.00 -2.83 -7.38
CA TYR A 29 -4.74 -2.95 -8.62
C TYR A 29 -5.00 -4.42 -9.03
N GLN A 30 -4.01 -5.30 -8.88
CA GLN A 30 -4.18 -6.72 -9.21
C GLN A 30 -5.15 -7.44 -8.27
N LEU A 31 -5.21 -7.06 -7.00
CA LEU A 31 -6.15 -7.63 -6.03
C LEU A 31 -7.55 -7.02 -6.13
N PHE A 32 -7.65 -5.77 -6.55
CA PHE A 32 -8.91 -5.02 -6.63
C PHE A 32 -9.06 -4.32 -7.99
N PRO A 33 -9.09 -5.07 -9.11
CA PRO A 33 -9.04 -4.49 -10.46
C PRO A 33 -10.29 -3.70 -10.83
N ASN A 34 -11.39 -3.87 -10.09
CA ASN A 34 -12.66 -3.21 -10.34
C ASN A 34 -12.87 -1.93 -9.52
N ALA A 35 -11.98 -1.63 -8.59
CA ALA A 35 -12.07 -0.40 -7.82
C ALA A 35 -11.94 0.83 -8.75
N LYS A 36 -12.63 1.91 -8.37
CA LYS A 36 -12.59 3.20 -9.06
C LYS A 36 -11.69 4.20 -8.33
N ARG A 37 -11.48 3.98 -7.01
CA ARG A 37 -10.61 4.81 -6.20
C ARG A 37 -9.67 3.94 -5.36
N TYR A 38 -8.41 4.30 -5.35
CA TYR A 38 -7.35 3.69 -4.55
C TYR A 38 -6.79 4.75 -3.61
N VAL A 39 -6.85 4.51 -2.30
CA VAL A 39 -6.29 5.41 -1.28
C VAL A 39 -5.07 4.73 -0.69
N MET A 40 -3.91 5.22 -1.06
CA MET A 40 -2.60 4.67 -0.67
C MET A 40 -1.93 5.61 0.32
N VAL A 41 -1.44 5.07 1.44
CA VAL A 41 -0.77 5.85 2.48
C VAL A 41 0.64 5.33 2.71
N ALA A 42 1.60 6.25 2.72
CA ALA A 42 3.01 5.96 2.97
C ALA A 42 3.72 7.12 3.71
N MET A 43 4.97 6.88 4.09
CA MET A 43 5.80 7.87 4.79
C MET A 43 6.54 8.82 3.84
N GLN A 44 6.72 8.41 2.57
CA GLN A 44 7.50 9.14 1.58
C GLN A 44 6.70 10.26 0.93
N ASN A 45 7.38 11.35 0.55
CA ASN A 45 6.80 12.39 -0.28
C ASN A 45 6.41 11.84 -1.66
N ALA A 46 5.27 12.31 -2.17
CA ALA A 46 4.88 12.04 -3.55
C ALA A 46 5.89 12.64 -4.54
N GLY A 47 6.29 13.88 -4.33
CA GLY A 47 7.06 14.65 -5.30
C GLY A 47 6.21 15.07 -6.50
N ARG A 48 6.71 15.99 -7.31
CA ARG A 48 6.13 16.28 -8.63
C ARG A 48 6.34 15.06 -9.54
N PRO A 49 5.41 14.75 -10.44
CA PRO A 49 5.70 13.84 -11.55
C PRO A 49 6.94 14.33 -12.29
N LEU A 50 7.79 13.38 -12.72
CA LEU A 50 8.98 13.72 -13.48
C LEU A 50 8.57 14.28 -14.84
N ASP A 51 8.94 15.52 -15.12
CA ASP A 51 8.86 16.10 -16.45
C ASP A 51 10.19 15.87 -17.17
N LEU A 52 10.15 15.09 -18.26
CA LEU A 52 11.34 14.76 -19.04
C LEU A 52 11.91 16.02 -19.74
N GLY A 53 11.09 17.05 -19.96
CA GLY A 53 11.51 18.31 -20.55
C GLY A 53 12.43 19.15 -19.65
N ASP A 54 12.32 18.95 -18.33
CA ASP A 54 13.10 19.71 -17.33
C ASP A 54 14.47 19.05 -17.02
N LEU A 55 14.77 17.90 -17.63
CA LEU A 55 15.98 17.13 -17.32
C LEU A 55 17.16 17.57 -18.17
N THR A 56 18.28 17.88 -17.51
CA THR A 56 19.60 17.94 -18.17
C THR A 56 20.14 16.52 -18.40
N ALA A 57 21.10 16.33 -19.29
CA ALA A 57 21.70 15.01 -19.55
C ALA A 57 22.25 14.36 -18.26
N THR A 58 22.93 15.15 -17.40
CA THR A 58 23.49 14.66 -16.12
C THR A 58 22.41 14.26 -15.13
N THR A 59 21.34 15.07 -14.98
CA THR A 59 20.23 14.76 -14.08
C THR A 59 19.42 13.58 -14.59
N THR A 60 19.32 13.39 -15.90
CA THR A 60 18.67 12.23 -16.52
C THR A 60 19.39 10.93 -16.17
N GLU A 61 20.71 10.88 -16.35
CA GLU A 61 21.51 9.69 -16.03
C GLU A 61 21.38 9.30 -14.55
N GLN A 62 21.58 10.26 -13.64
CA GLN A 62 21.45 10.03 -12.21
C GLN A 62 20.04 9.53 -11.82
N ASN A 63 19.00 10.08 -12.40
CA ASN A 63 17.62 9.67 -12.15
C ASN A 63 17.35 8.26 -12.67
N LEU A 64 17.83 7.91 -13.85
CA LEU A 64 17.69 6.57 -14.43
C LEU A 64 18.40 5.51 -13.59
N ASP A 65 19.58 5.78 -13.09
CA ASP A 65 20.32 4.86 -12.20
C ASP A 65 19.57 4.59 -10.91
N LEU A 66 19.02 5.63 -10.29
CA LEU A 66 18.23 5.51 -9.07
C LEU A 66 16.92 4.75 -9.29
N LEU A 67 16.19 5.10 -10.34
CA LEU A 67 14.97 4.41 -10.73
C LEU A 67 15.26 2.94 -11.03
N THR A 68 16.33 2.65 -11.80
CA THR A 68 16.74 1.29 -12.13
C THR A 68 17.06 0.48 -10.87
N SER A 69 17.78 1.08 -9.92
CA SER A 69 18.13 0.43 -8.66
C SER A 69 16.89 0.11 -7.82
N ALA A 70 15.94 1.06 -7.70
CA ALA A 70 14.70 0.87 -6.97
C ALA A 70 13.79 -0.17 -7.65
N TRP A 71 13.71 -0.17 -8.99
CA TRP A 71 12.97 -1.16 -9.77
C TRP A 71 13.57 -2.56 -9.65
N LYS A 72 14.90 -2.69 -9.70
CA LYS A 72 15.60 -3.96 -9.50
C LYS A 72 15.30 -4.52 -8.10
N HIS A 73 15.31 -3.65 -7.08
CA HIS A 73 14.96 -4.05 -5.71
C HIS A 73 13.51 -4.53 -5.63
N TYR A 74 12.56 -3.74 -6.14
CA TYR A 74 11.14 -4.12 -6.17
C TYR A 74 10.91 -5.43 -6.95
N GLY A 75 11.52 -5.58 -8.14
CA GLY A 75 11.40 -6.79 -8.95
C GLY A 75 11.93 -8.05 -8.27
N THR A 76 12.96 -7.89 -7.42
CA THR A 76 13.57 -9.01 -6.67
C THR A 76 12.73 -9.37 -5.43
N HIS A 77 12.18 -8.38 -4.72
CA HIS A 77 11.56 -8.58 -3.41
C HIS A 77 10.02 -8.45 -3.44
N GLY A 78 9.46 -7.84 -4.47
CA GLY A 78 8.02 -7.62 -4.60
C GLY A 78 7.47 -6.49 -3.72
N PHE A 79 8.33 -5.73 -3.03
CA PHE A 79 7.96 -4.59 -2.18
C PHE A 79 9.05 -3.53 -2.17
N PHE A 80 8.70 -2.32 -1.76
CA PHE A 80 9.66 -1.24 -1.54
C PHE A 80 10.11 -1.21 -0.09
N VAL A 81 11.42 -0.96 0.13
CA VAL A 81 11.97 -0.71 1.46
C VAL A 81 12.07 0.80 1.67
N THR A 82 11.44 1.30 2.73
CA THR A 82 11.36 2.73 3.07
C THR A 82 12.73 3.41 3.07
N GLU A 83 13.72 2.81 3.73
CA GLU A 83 15.09 3.33 3.82
C GLU A 83 15.74 3.53 2.44
N TYR A 84 15.52 2.60 1.51
CA TYR A 84 16.04 2.74 0.15
C TYR A 84 15.30 3.82 -0.64
N LEU A 85 13.95 3.88 -0.51
CA LEU A 85 13.18 4.92 -1.16
C LEU A 85 13.59 6.30 -0.66
N ASP A 86 13.74 6.49 0.65
CA ASP A 86 14.16 7.76 1.23
C ASP A 86 15.55 8.17 0.72
N LYS A 87 16.50 7.24 0.68
CA LYS A 87 17.81 7.49 0.09
C LYS A 87 17.72 7.93 -1.37
N TYR A 88 16.86 7.29 -2.16
CA TYR A 88 16.67 7.65 -3.56
C TYR A 88 15.95 9.00 -3.73
N PHE A 89 14.92 9.28 -2.92
CA PHE A 89 14.12 10.51 -3.05
C PHE A 89 14.81 11.76 -2.54
N TYR A 90 15.70 11.63 -1.54
CA TYR A 90 16.38 12.80 -0.94
C TYR A 90 17.78 13.06 -1.47
N SER A 91 18.40 12.11 -2.19
CA SER A 91 19.77 12.25 -2.68
C SER A 91 19.87 12.84 -4.10
N THR A 92 18.75 13.13 -4.77
CA THR A 92 18.75 13.67 -6.12
C THR A 92 18.41 15.15 -6.16
N PRO A 93 19.09 15.94 -7.01
CA PRO A 93 18.72 17.32 -7.28
C PRO A 93 17.30 17.47 -7.86
N SER A 94 16.81 16.45 -8.56
CA SER A 94 15.52 16.41 -9.25
C SER A 94 14.32 16.07 -8.37
N ARG A 95 14.53 15.82 -7.07
CA ARG A 95 13.45 15.52 -6.10
C ARG A 95 12.45 14.48 -6.61
N ILE A 96 12.95 13.38 -7.18
CA ILE A 96 12.11 12.24 -7.58
C ILE A 96 11.40 11.73 -6.33
N GLY A 97 10.06 11.62 -6.42
CA GLY A 97 9.25 11.08 -5.36
C GLY A 97 8.45 9.85 -5.81
N ALA A 98 7.53 9.42 -4.95
CA ALA A 98 6.65 8.29 -5.21
C ALA A 98 5.80 8.46 -6.49
N SER A 99 5.52 9.70 -6.93
CA SER A 99 4.75 9.99 -8.14
C SER A 99 5.35 9.38 -9.40
N THR A 100 6.68 9.33 -9.51
CA THR A 100 7.37 8.73 -10.67
C THR A 100 7.10 7.22 -10.75
N PHE A 101 7.17 6.52 -9.61
CA PHE A 101 6.86 5.09 -9.55
C PHE A 101 5.38 4.81 -9.82
N LEU A 102 4.49 5.62 -9.26
CA LEU A 102 3.05 5.49 -9.47
C LEU A 102 2.68 5.71 -10.93
N THR A 103 3.25 6.73 -11.59
CA THR A 103 3.08 6.96 -13.03
C THR A 103 3.53 5.73 -13.83
N THR A 104 4.70 5.19 -13.49
CA THR A 104 5.22 4.01 -14.20
C THR A 104 4.32 2.79 -13.99
N PHE A 105 3.85 2.54 -12.77
CA PHE A 105 2.92 1.41 -12.51
C PHE A 105 1.59 1.59 -13.22
N LEU A 106 1.01 2.80 -13.22
CA LEU A 106 -0.21 3.09 -13.96
C LEU A 106 -0.02 2.77 -15.44
N ASN A 107 1.07 3.25 -16.06
CA ASN A 107 1.38 2.99 -17.46
C ASN A 107 1.62 1.49 -17.74
N LEU A 108 2.32 0.76 -16.87
CA LEU A 108 2.54 -0.69 -17.00
C LEU A 108 1.21 -1.48 -16.98
N HIS A 109 0.21 -0.97 -16.28
CA HIS A 109 -1.14 -1.55 -16.27
C HIS A 109 -2.03 -1.03 -17.41
N GLY A 110 -1.49 -0.22 -18.33
CA GLY A 110 -2.17 0.30 -19.51
C GLY A 110 -3.07 1.51 -19.21
N PHE A 111 -2.93 2.15 -18.05
CA PHE A 111 -3.59 3.42 -17.78
C PHE A 111 -2.82 4.57 -18.42
N GLN A 112 -3.55 5.50 -18.99
CA GLN A 112 -3.07 6.84 -19.29
C GLN A 112 -3.27 7.71 -18.06
N VAL A 113 -2.24 8.43 -17.63
CA VAL A 113 -2.33 9.43 -16.58
C VAL A 113 -2.86 10.72 -17.21
N ASP A 114 -4.10 11.08 -16.86
CA ASP A 114 -4.77 12.24 -17.45
C ASP A 114 -4.39 13.53 -16.70
N ARG A 115 -4.23 13.44 -15.36
CA ARG A 115 -3.92 14.58 -14.51
C ARG A 115 -3.28 14.13 -13.20
N VAL A 116 -2.29 14.90 -12.72
CA VAL A 116 -1.73 14.75 -11.37
C VAL A 116 -1.79 16.11 -10.67
N VAL A 117 -2.32 16.13 -9.44
CA VAL A 117 -2.44 17.35 -8.64
C VAL A 117 -2.02 17.11 -7.20
N PRO A 118 -1.38 18.09 -6.55
CA PRO A 118 -1.12 18.01 -5.13
C PRO A 118 -2.42 18.09 -4.33
N ILE A 119 -2.46 17.38 -3.21
CA ILE A 119 -3.63 17.31 -2.33
C ILE A 119 -3.21 17.52 -0.87
N GLU A 120 -4.16 17.95 -0.04
CA GLU A 120 -4.00 18.05 1.42
C GLU A 120 -5.21 17.47 2.14
N VAL A 121 -5.00 17.03 3.37
CA VAL A 121 -6.07 16.59 4.26
C VAL A 121 -6.57 17.78 5.05
N LEU A 122 -7.87 18.02 5.01
CA LEU A 122 -8.54 19.08 5.76
C LEU A 122 -8.83 18.65 7.20
N PRO A 123 -9.11 19.58 8.14
CA PRO A 123 -9.42 19.26 9.53
C PRO A 123 -10.56 18.27 9.73
N ASN A 124 -11.49 18.19 8.79
CA ASN A 124 -12.61 17.23 8.80
C ASN A 124 -12.27 15.87 8.15
N GLY A 125 -11.00 15.62 7.81
CA GLY A 125 -10.54 14.42 7.13
C GLY A 125 -10.88 14.34 5.64
N GLU A 126 -11.39 15.42 5.03
CA GLU A 126 -11.59 15.46 3.58
C GLU A 126 -10.30 15.76 2.86
N VAL A 127 -10.20 15.27 1.62
CA VAL A 127 -9.04 15.54 0.76
C VAL A 127 -9.39 16.66 -0.21
N LYS A 128 -8.58 17.72 -0.20
CA LYS A 128 -8.71 18.88 -1.07
C LYS A 128 -7.58 18.94 -2.07
N GLU A 129 -7.89 19.24 -3.31
CA GLU A 129 -6.90 19.54 -4.35
C GLU A 129 -6.30 20.94 -4.15
N LEU A 130 -5.00 21.04 -4.35
CA LEU A 130 -4.25 22.30 -4.32
C LEU A 130 -3.92 22.75 -5.75
N SER A 131 -3.51 24.02 -5.90
CA SER A 131 -2.97 24.50 -7.18
C SER A 131 -1.70 23.74 -7.54
N ALA A 132 -1.53 23.42 -8.82
CA ALA A 132 -0.30 22.81 -9.34
C ALA A 132 0.96 23.69 -9.15
N ASP A 133 0.78 25.01 -8.97
CA ASP A 133 1.87 25.96 -8.73
C ASP A 133 2.43 25.90 -7.31
N THR A 134 1.76 25.16 -6.39
CA THR A 134 2.27 25.02 -5.02
C THR A 134 3.58 24.23 -4.98
N GLU A 135 4.42 24.56 -4.01
CA GLU A 135 5.60 23.75 -3.66
C GLU A 135 5.26 22.53 -2.79
N LYS A 136 3.98 22.35 -2.41
CA LYS A 136 3.51 21.30 -1.47
C LYS A 136 3.13 20.01 -2.20
N TRP A 137 4.10 19.32 -2.76
CA TRP A 137 3.91 18.01 -3.41
C TRP A 137 4.18 16.83 -2.46
N ARG A 138 3.63 16.89 -1.25
CA ARG A 138 3.78 15.82 -0.26
C ARG A 138 2.85 14.65 -0.55
N SER A 139 1.61 14.97 -0.90
CA SER A 139 0.55 14.02 -1.27
C SER A 139 -0.01 14.44 -2.63
N VAL A 140 -0.49 13.48 -3.41
CA VAL A 140 -0.98 13.73 -4.78
C VAL A 140 -2.20 12.89 -5.11
N ARG A 141 -3.02 13.40 -6.00
CA ARG A 141 -4.09 12.67 -6.69
C ARG A 141 -3.73 12.47 -8.14
N PHE A 142 -3.83 11.23 -8.60
CA PHE A 142 -3.82 10.87 -10.01
C PHE A 142 -5.25 10.64 -10.47
N ASN A 143 -5.60 11.23 -11.59
CA ASN A 143 -6.74 10.81 -12.41
C ASN A 143 -6.15 10.06 -13.61
N ALA A 144 -6.61 8.86 -13.85
CA ALA A 144 -6.09 8.03 -14.92
C ALA A 144 -7.23 7.25 -15.60
N SER A 145 -7.05 6.96 -16.88
CA SER A 145 -8.04 6.28 -17.70
C SER A 145 -7.46 5.11 -18.47
N LYS A 146 -8.28 4.08 -18.70
CA LYS A 146 -7.95 2.90 -19.48
C LYS A 146 -9.25 2.30 -20.05
N ASP A 147 -9.30 2.12 -21.38
CA ASP A 147 -10.45 1.46 -22.06
C ASP A 147 -11.81 2.04 -21.63
N GLY A 148 -11.90 3.36 -21.49
CA GLY A 148 -13.11 4.07 -21.05
C GLY A 148 -13.38 4.02 -19.52
N LYS A 149 -12.61 3.26 -18.76
CA LYS A 149 -12.67 3.24 -17.31
C LYS A 149 -11.78 4.36 -16.73
N GLN A 150 -12.34 5.16 -15.84
CA GLN A 150 -11.61 6.15 -15.06
C GLN A 150 -11.34 5.64 -13.65
N ILE A 151 -10.16 5.96 -13.12
CA ILE A 151 -9.78 5.70 -11.73
C ILE A 151 -9.19 6.95 -11.08
N VAL A 152 -9.30 7.02 -9.77
CA VAL A 152 -8.64 8.00 -8.91
C VAL A 152 -7.66 7.26 -7.99
N LEU A 153 -6.43 7.73 -7.96
CA LEU A 153 -5.41 7.24 -7.03
C LEU A 153 -4.98 8.41 -6.13
N ASP A 154 -5.34 8.34 -4.86
CA ASP A 154 -4.85 9.25 -3.82
C ASP A 154 -3.63 8.64 -3.16
N TYR A 155 -2.47 9.25 -3.30
CA TYR A 155 -1.26 8.89 -2.56
C TYR A 155 -1.02 9.94 -1.48
N LEU A 156 -1.10 9.52 -0.23
CA LEU A 156 -1.08 10.39 0.94
C LEU A 156 0.17 10.12 1.77
N LYS A 157 0.94 11.17 2.02
CA LYS A 157 2.03 11.11 2.99
C LYS A 157 1.49 11.33 4.39
N ILE A 158 1.34 10.26 5.16
CA ILE A 158 0.81 10.30 6.53
C ILE A 158 1.67 9.40 7.44
N ASP A 159 2.02 9.92 8.60
CA ASP A 159 2.53 9.12 9.71
C ASP A 159 1.35 8.43 10.40
N LEU A 160 1.27 7.10 10.23
CA LEU A 160 0.20 6.26 10.78
C LEU A 160 0.46 5.82 12.22
N SER A 161 1.53 6.30 12.86
CA SER A 161 1.79 6.04 14.29
C SER A 161 0.77 6.76 15.17
N ASN A 162 0.62 6.28 16.41
CA ASN A 162 -0.22 6.94 17.41
C ASN A 162 0.24 8.39 17.66
N GLU A 163 1.56 8.62 17.65
CA GLU A 163 2.14 9.96 17.78
C GLU A 163 1.83 10.83 16.55
N GLY A 164 1.90 10.25 15.34
CA GLY A 164 1.53 10.92 14.09
C GLY A 164 0.08 11.42 14.12
N PHE A 165 -0.84 10.59 14.58
CA PHE A 165 -2.25 10.99 14.75
C PHE A 165 -2.47 12.03 15.84
N ALA A 166 -1.69 11.97 16.93
CA ALA A 166 -1.77 12.99 17.98
C ALA A 166 -1.30 14.36 17.48
N LYS A 167 -0.31 14.39 16.56
CA LYS A 167 0.20 15.63 15.95
C LYS A 167 -0.70 16.17 14.82
N SER A 168 -1.44 15.28 14.15
CA SER A 168 -2.26 15.60 12.97
C SER A 168 -3.60 14.88 13.06
N PRO A 169 -4.53 15.34 13.89
CA PRO A 169 -5.82 14.67 14.12
C PRO A 169 -6.68 14.59 12.85
N GLU A 170 -6.51 15.50 11.90
CA GLU A 170 -7.15 15.44 10.59
C GLU A 170 -6.83 14.15 9.83
N ASN A 171 -5.62 13.63 9.99
CA ASN A 171 -5.24 12.36 9.38
C ASN A 171 -6.01 11.19 10.00
N LEU A 172 -6.26 11.21 11.30
CA LEU A 172 -7.08 10.19 11.96
C LEU A 172 -8.53 10.24 11.46
N GLU A 173 -9.09 11.43 11.24
CA GLU A 173 -10.45 11.56 10.69
C GLU A 173 -10.53 11.01 9.26
N LEU A 174 -9.52 11.26 8.43
CA LEU A 174 -9.40 10.61 7.12
C LEU A 174 -9.37 9.08 7.26
N ILE A 175 -8.49 8.55 8.12
CA ILE A 175 -8.35 7.09 8.31
C ILE A 175 -9.68 6.46 8.77
N ARG A 176 -10.42 7.07 9.69
CA ARG A 176 -11.74 6.60 10.13
C ARG A 176 -12.77 6.50 9.01
N ARG A 177 -12.63 7.31 7.98
CA ARG A 177 -13.47 7.23 6.78
C ARG A 177 -13.01 6.10 5.86
N GLU A 178 -11.71 6.05 5.57
CA GLU A 178 -11.15 5.13 4.58
C GLU A 178 -11.13 3.66 5.07
N VAL A 179 -10.99 3.40 6.38
CA VAL A 179 -11.08 2.02 6.92
C VAL A 179 -12.47 1.39 6.82
N ARG A 180 -13.49 2.13 6.44
CA ARG A 180 -14.83 1.60 6.12
C ARG A 180 -14.89 0.93 4.75
N GLN A 181 -13.81 0.98 4.01
CA GLN A 181 -13.61 0.31 2.74
C GLN A 181 -12.81 -0.99 2.93
N PRO A 182 -12.72 -1.88 1.95
CA PRO A 182 -11.75 -2.95 1.95
C PRO A 182 -10.33 -2.45 2.21
N VAL A 183 -9.61 -3.11 3.11
CA VAL A 183 -8.26 -2.72 3.53
C VAL A 183 -7.25 -3.76 3.04
N LEU A 184 -6.16 -3.28 2.44
CA LEU A 184 -5.02 -4.10 2.05
C LEU A 184 -3.82 -3.80 2.95
N PHE A 185 -3.19 -4.84 3.51
CA PHE A 185 -1.85 -4.74 4.10
C PHE A 185 -0.90 -5.68 3.35
N LYS A 186 0.21 -5.17 2.90
CA LYS A 186 1.29 -5.98 2.33
C LYS A 186 2.63 -5.36 2.66
N ALA A 187 3.56 -6.19 3.11
CA ALA A 187 4.90 -5.77 3.51
C ALA A 187 4.91 -4.57 4.49
N ALA A 188 3.93 -4.55 5.40
CA ALA A 188 3.75 -3.49 6.40
C ALA A 188 4.72 -3.60 7.59
N SER A 189 5.78 -4.41 7.48
CA SER A 189 6.84 -4.59 8.48
C SER A 189 6.33 -4.89 9.89
N HIS A 190 5.17 -5.57 10.00
CA HIS A 190 4.46 -5.84 11.25
C HIS A 190 4.08 -4.59 12.07
N LEU A 191 4.10 -3.40 11.47
CA LEU A 191 3.73 -2.16 12.15
C LEU A 191 2.32 -2.23 12.74
N PRO A 192 1.27 -2.78 12.07
CA PRO A 192 -0.06 -2.91 12.66
C PRO A 192 -0.12 -3.84 13.89
N GLN A 193 0.95 -4.61 14.16
CA GLN A 193 1.07 -5.47 15.34
C GLN A 193 1.81 -4.79 16.49
N ASN A 194 2.40 -3.62 16.25
CA ASN A 194 3.15 -2.86 17.24
C ASN A 194 2.23 -1.88 17.99
N ASN A 195 2.44 -1.74 19.30
CA ASN A 195 1.65 -0.85 20.16
C ASN A 195 1.65 0.61 19.68
N ASN A 196 2.75 1.06 19.04
CA ASN A 196 2.85 2.42 18.51
C ASN A 196 1.92 2.69 17.30
N PHE A 197 1.30 1.66 16.74
CA PHE A 197 0.34 1.72 15.63
C PHE A 197 -1.03 1.13 16.01
N SER A 198 -1.30 1.02 17.32
CA SER A 198 -2.54 0.43 17.82
C SER A 198 -3.79 1.20 17.40
N VAL A 199 -3.70 2.51 17.19
CA VAL A 199 -4.85 3.33 16.76
C VAL A 199 -5.35 2.86 15.38
N ILE A 200 -4.48 2.79 14.37
CA ILE A 200 -4.90 2.34 13.03
C ILE A 200 -5.34 0.88 13.05
N ALA A 201 -4.65 0.00 13.77
CA ALA A 201 -5.02 -1.41 13.88
C ALA A 201 -6.45 -1.56 14.46
N ASN A 202 -6.76 -0.82 15.52
CA ASN A 202 -8.09 -0.83 16.15
C ASN A 202 -9.18 -0.23 15.25
N GLU A 203 -8.89 0.86 14.53
CA GLU A 203 -9.86 1.44 13.58
C GLU A 203 -10.18 0.44 12.44
N VAL A 204 -9.19 -0.29 11.93
CA VAL A 204 -9.41 -1.36 10.94
C VAL A 204 -10.24 -2.49 11.53
N LEU A 205 -9.84 -3.04 12.68
CA LEU A 205 -10.58 -4.11 13.35
C LEU A 205 -12.03 -3.72 13.65
N LYS A 206 -12.29 -2.46 13.99
CA LYS A 206 -13.62 -1.96 14.31
C LYS A 206 -14.50 -1.74 13.08
N ASN A 207 -13.94 -1.31 11.94
CA ASN A 207 -14.73 -0.72 10.88
C ASN A 207 -14.56 -1.40 9.50
N ALA A 208 -13.42 -2.06 9.21
CA ALA A 208 -13.18 -2.61 7.87
C ALA A 208 -14.14 -3.78 7.56
N PRO A 209 -14.83 -3.78 6.42
CA PRO A 209 -15.69 -4.89 6.02
C PRO A 209 -14.88 -6.09 5.54
N LEU A 210 -13.70 -5.85 4.99
CA LEU A 210 -12.79 -6.84 4.43
C LEU A 210 -11.35 -6.40 4.69
N VAL A 211 -10.51 -7.32 5.15
CA VAL A 211 -9.07 -7.15 5.24
C VAL A 211 -8.41 -8.22 4.37
N VAL A 212 -7.58 -7.79 3.42
CA VAL A 212 -6.69 -8.67 2.66
C VAL A 212 -5.27 -8.34 3.07
N GLN A 213 -4.51 -9.33 3.50
CA GLN A 213 -3.17 -9.06 4.02
C GLN A 213 -2.19 -10.22 3.84
N ASP A 214 -0.90 -9.89 3.95
CA ASP A 214 0.15 -10.87 4.22
C ASP A 214 0.35 -11.07 5.73
N GLU A 215 1.43 -11.74 6.12
CA GLU A 215 1.80 -12.01 7.51
C GLU A 215 2.08 -10.73 8.33
N THR A 216 2.33 -9.60 7.67
CA THR A 216 2.81 -8.37 8.31
C THR A 216 1.71 -7.39 8.71
N GLY A 217 0.46 -7.68 8.37
CA GLY A 217 -0.70 -6.87 8.72
C GLY A 217 -1.17 -7.03 10.17
N ILE A 218 -2.46 -7.00 10.41
CA ILE A 218 -3.10 -7.19 11.72
C ILE A 218 -2.78 -8.59 12.29
N LYS A 219 -2.60 -8.71 13.60
CA LYS A 219 -2.40 -10.01 14.26
C LYS A 219 -3.48 -11.01 13.88
N TYR A 220 -3.06 -12.23 13.54
CA TYR A 220 -3.99 -13.30 13.12
C TYR A 220 -5.06 -13.59 14.17
N THR A 221 -4.70 -13.67 15.44
CA THR A 221 -5.65 -13.88 16.55
C THR A 221 -6.71 -12.77 16.63
N ALA A 222 -6.32 -11.51 16.50
CA ALA A 222 -7.26 -10.38 16.52
C ALA A 222 -8.21 -10.40 15.30
N LEU A 223 -7.75 -10.87 14.13
CA LEU A 223 -8.63 -11.08 12.97
C LEU A 223 -9.65 -12.19 13.25
N MET A 224 -9.23 -13.30 13.85
CA MET A 224 -10.13 -14.42 14.16
C MET A 224 -11.29 -14.05 15.06
N ASP A 225 -11.10 -13.10 15.98
CA ASP A 225 -12.15 -12.62 16.87
C ASP A 225 -13.26 -11.88 16.12
N THR A 226 -12.90 -11.14 15.08
CA THR A 226 -13.80 -10.19 14.41
C THR A 226 -14.26 -10.67 13.03
N TYR A 227 -13.48 -11.52 12.36
CA TYR A 227 -13.67 -11.89 10.96
C TYR A 227 -13.77 -13.40 10.74
N ASN A 228 -14.43 -13.79 9.65
CA ASN A 228 -14.28 -15.09 9.03
C ASN A 228 -12.99 -15.06 8.21
N VAL A 229 -11.98 -15.85 8.63
CA VAL A 229 -10.62 -15.79 8.08
C VAL A 229 -10.34 -16.99 7.20
N ALA A 230 -9.99 -16.74 5.94
CA ALA A 230 -9.45 -17.73 5.01
C ALA A 230 -7.94 -17.56 4.86
N LEU A 231 -7.20 -18.67 4.89
CA LEU A 231 -5.74 -18.73 4.74
C LEU A 231 -5.37 -19.31 3.38
N TYR A 232 -4.40 -18.69 2.72
CA TYR A 232 -3.88 -19.12 1.42
C TYR A 232 -2.36 -19.17 1.44
N GLY A 233 -1.79 -20.22 0.81
CA GLY A 233 -0.35 -20.38 0.68
C GLY A 233 0.27 -21.19 1.82
N LYS A 234 1.43 -20.75 2.29
CA LYS A 234 2.21 -21.42 3.32
C LYS A 234 2.91 -20.40 4.21
N PHE A 235 2.84 -20.61 5.51
CA PHE A 235 3.59 -19.82 6.48
C PHE A 235 4.14 -20.70 7.60
N VAL A 236 5.45 -20.65 7.80
CA VAL A 236 6.15 -21.44 8.85
C VAL A 236 6.86 -20.52 9.82
N VAL A 237 7.56 -19.50 9.30
CA VAL A 237 8.38 -18.59 10.08
C VAL A 237 8.36 -17.18 9.45
N ALA A 238 8.36 -16.15 10.25
CA ALA A 238 8.49 -14.78 9.75
C ALA A 238 9.86 -14.57 9.10
N HIS A 239 9.95 -13.55 8.23
CA HIS A 239 11.22 -13.10 7.68
C HIS A 239 12.23 -12.86 8.81
N HIS A 240 13.51 -13.17 8.59
CA HIS A 240 14.57 -13.11 9.62
C HIS A 240 14.67 -11.77 10.36
N SER A 241 14.25 -10.67 9.72
CA SER A 241 14.19 -9.35 10.36
C SER A 241 13.02 -9.19 11.36
N PHE A 242 12.10 -10.16 11.43
CA PHE A 242 10.84 -10.06 12.19
C PHE A 242 10.51 -11.35 12.96
N THR A 243 11.52 -12.09 13.41
CA THR A 243 11.34 -13.41 14.03
C THR A 243 10.45 -13.43 15.27
N SER A 244 10.25 -12.30 15.93
CA SER A 244 9.38 -12.18 17.11
C SER A 244 7.87 -12.20 16.79
N TYR A 245 7.47 -12.09 15.52
CA TYR A 245 6.06 -11.88 15.11
C TYR A 245 5.35 -13.11 14.54
N HIS A 246 5.97 -14.29 14.51
CA HIS A 246 5.45 -15.43 13.74
C HIS A 246 4.54 -16.43 14.50
N GLY A 247 4.48 -16.39 15.82
CA GLY A 247 3.93 -17.48 16.62
C GLY A 247 2.47 -17.88 16.29
N ASP A 248 1.55 -16.93 16.30
CA ASP A 248 0.12 -17.22 16.16
C ASP A 248 -0.27 -17.62 14.74
N LEU A 249 0.27 -16.93 13.75
CA LEU A 249 -0.03 -17.21 12.35
C LEU A 249 0.54 -18.56 11.93
N ALA A 250 1.76 -18.91 12.35
CA ALA A 250 2.36 -20.20 12.05
C ALA A 250 1.53 -21.35 12.63
N LYS A 251 1.01 -21.19 13.87
CA LYS A 251 0.08 -22.15 14.46
C LYS A 251 -1.21 -22.27 13.65
N GLY A 252 -1.77 -21.13 13.20
CA GLY A 252 -2.95 -21.12 12.35
C GLY A 252 -2.75 -21.93 11.07
N PHE A 253 -1.64 -21.71 10.36
CA PHE A 253 -1.31 -22.51 9.16
C PHE A 253 -1.05 -23.99 9.44
N ALA A 254 -0.44 -24.33 10.58
CA ALA A 254 -0.14 -25.71 10.94
C ALA A 254 -1.37 -26.52 11.41
N GLN A 255 -2.35 -25.87 12.04
CA GLN A 255 -3.48 -26.55 12.68
C GLN A 255 -4.74 -26.59 11.82
N ARG A 256 -4.87 -25.70 10.82
CA ARG A 256 -6.04 -25.66 9.95
C ARG A 256 -5.88 -26.60 8.77
N ASN A 257 -6.93 -27.37 8.48
CA ASN A 257 -7.03 -28.28 7.35
C ASN A 257 -7.69 -27.68 6.11
N ASP A 258 -8.16 -26.43 6.20
CA ASP A 258 -8.85 -25.68 5.15
C ASP A 258 -7.97 -24.60 4.49
N VAL A 259 -6.66 -24.64 4.74
CA VAL A 259 -5.69 -23.75 4.08
C VAL A 259 -5.68 -24.06 2.58
N LYS A 260 -5.89 -23.02 1.77
CA LYS A 260 -5.98 -23.15 0.32
C LYS A 260 -4.63 -22.87 -0.36
N PRO A 261 -4.36 -23.46 -1.53
CA PRO A 261 -3.15 -23.16 -2.27
C PRO A 261 -3.14 -21.71 -2.77
N LEU A 262 -1.96 -21.11 -2.84
CA LEU A 262 -1.72 -19.82 -3.48
C LEU A 262 -0.75 -20.04 -4.65
N THR A 263 -1.13 -19.60 -5.85
CA THR A 263 -0.38 -19.88 -7.08
C THR A 263 0.62 -18.78 -7.46
N PHE A 264 0.77 -17.78 -6.60
CA PHE A 264 1.69 -16.66 -6.78
C PHE A 264 2.35 -16.31 -5.44
N ARG A 265 3.47 -15.60 -5.53
CA ARG A 265 4.18 -15.11 -4.34
C ARG A 265 3.51 -13.86 -3.80
N PHE A 266 3.41 -13.75 -2.48
CA PHE A 266 2.82 -12.61 -1.79
C PHE A 266 3.55 -12.34 -0.47
N GLY A 267 3.60 -11.09 -0.03
CA GLY A 267 4.30 -10.68 1.18
C GLY A 267 5.82 -10.70 1.01
N TYR A 268 6.54 -10.99 2.07
CA TYR A 268 8.02 -11.06 2.08
C TYR A 268 8.58 -12.31 1.40
N PHE A 269 7.78 -13.31 1.11
CA PHE A 269 8.00 -14.58 0.40
C PHE A 269 9.44 -15.13 0.43
N LYS A 270 10.09 -15.04 1.58
CA LYS A 270 11.42 -15.60 1.80
C LYS A 270 11.31 -17.01 2.43
N ASP A 271 12.28 -17.86 2.15
CA ASP A 271 12.39 -19.21 2.74
C ASP A 271 11.16 -20.11 2.49
N GLY A 272 10.48 -19.93 1.35
CA GLY A 272 9.32 -20.72 0.97
C GLY A 272 8.02 -20.29 1.67
N ASN A 273 8.02 -19.19 2.42
CA ASN A 273 6.81 -18.57 2.95
C ASN A 273 6.18 -17.66 1.90
N TYR A 274 4.88 -17.77 1.73
CA TYR A 274 4.04 -16.89 0.92
C TYR A 274 2.62 -17.04 1.42
N ALA A 275 2.21 -16.12 2.26
CA ALA A 275 0.93 -16.16 2.92
C ALA A 275 0.03 -15.02 2.46
N LEU A 276 -1.22 -15.34 2.17
CA LEU A 276 -2.26 -14.36 1.97
C LEU A 276 -3.46 -14.72 2.85
N ILE A 277 -3.97 -13.73 3.55
CA ILE A 277 -5.10 -13.83 4.47
C ILE A 277 -6.22 -12.99 3.90
N VAL A 278 -7.40 -13.58 3.77
CA VAL A 278 -8.65 -12.88 3.43
C VAL A 278 -9.56 -12.97 4.64
N ALA A 279 -9.86 -11.84 5.24
CA ALA A 279 -10.68 -11.75 6.45
C ALA A 279 -11.94 -10.91 6.16
N LEU A 280 -13.08 -11.58 6.09
CA LEU A 280 -14.40 -10.98 5.85
C LEU A 280 -15.11 -10.79 7.20
N ARG A 281 -15.61 -9.59 7.49
CA ARG A 281 -16.33 -9.29 8.73
C ARG A 281 -17.47 -10.26 8.95
N LYS A 282 -17.62 -10.74 10.20
CA LYS A 282 -18.71 -11.62 10.64
C LYS A 282 -20.06 -10.93 10.56
#